data_b46efdec29e6bdf45727009e5ca3e491
#
_entry.id   b46efdec29e6bdf45727009e5ca3e491
#
_cell.length_a   1.000
_cell.length_b   1.000
_cell.length_c   1.000
_cell.angle_alpha   90.00
_cell.angle_beta   90.00
_cell.angle_gamma   90.00
#
_symmetry.space_group_name_H-M   'P 1'
#
loop_
_entity.id
_entity.type
_entity.pdbx_description
1 polymer ?
#
loop_
_entity_poly.entity_id
_entity_poly.type
_entity_poly.pdbx_seq_one_letter_code
_entity_poly.pdbx_strand_id
1 'polypeptide(L)'
;MKVYKILVIGNSFGEDATHFLHDLALTRGINTKVVNLYIGGCSLERHWRNIENEAKDYEYQLNGRATGNKVSIQDALAEEKWDYIVTQQSSHDSGWLDTYEPFMGWIAEYIKKEAPWAKFMLQETWAYEVDSKHDCFARYHRDQDEMYQKLRANYYKEAQKY
;
A
#
# COMPACT_ATOMS: atom_id res chain seq x y z
N MET A 1 23.23 15.47 1.30
CA MET A 1 22.00 15.56 0.47
C MET A 1 20.91 14.74 1.15
N LYS A 2 19.68 15.26 1.29
CA LYS A 2 18.60 14.52 1.97
C LYS A 2 18.20 13.28 1.15
N VAL A 3 18.02 12.13 1.81
CA VAL A 3 17.43 10.93 1.24
C VAL A 3 16.00 10.82 1.77
N TYR A 4 14.99 10.83 0.88
CA TYR A 4 13.61 10.60 1.27
C TYR A 4 13.35 9.11 1.43
N LYS A 5 12.82 8.70 2.58
CA LYS A 5 12.58 7.31 2.96
C LYS A 5 11.09 7.01 2.90
N ILE A 6 10.71 6.10 2.03
CA ILE A 6 9.31 5.77 1.73
C ILE A 6 9.10 4.28 1.98
N LEU A 7 8.18 3.94 2.87
CA LEU A 7 7.74 2.58 3.14
C LEU A 7 6.32 2.39 2.60
N VAL A 8 6.11 1.42 1.75
CA VAL A 8 4.80 1.01 1.27
C VAL A 8 4.44 -0.33 1.89
N ILE A 9 3.35 -0.38 2.64
CA ILE A 9 2.74 -1.59 3.16
C ILE A 9 1.69 -2.00 2.13
N GLY A 10 2.07 -2.84 1.17
CA GLY A 10 1.37 -2.92 -0.10
C GLY A 10 1.09 -4.32 -0.64
N ASN A 11 0.72 -4.30 -1.88
CA ASN A 11 0.40 -5.47 -2.71
C ASN A 11 0.91 -5.21 -4.14
N SER A 12 0.36 -5.87 -5.16
CA SER A 12 0.76 -5.67 -6.56
C SER A 12 0.61 -4.22 -7.05
N PHE A 13 -0.36 -3.47 -6.54
CA PHE A 13 -0.52 -2.05 -6.90
C PHE A 13 0.57 -1.18 -6.26
N GLY A 14 1.02 -1.51 -5.05
CA GLY A 14 2.19 -0.87 -4.44
C GLY A 14 3.48 -1.21 -5.19
N GLU A 15 3.64 -2.46 -5.61
CA GLU A 15 4.77 -2.89 -6.45
C GLU A 15 4.83 -2.08 -7.74
N ASP A 16 3.73 -2.00 -8.49
CA ASP A 16 3.66 -1.25 -9.74
C ASP A 16 3.96 0.24 -9.54
N ALA A 17 3.32 0.86 -8.55
CA ALA A 17 3.53 2.28 -8.26
C ALA A 17 4.96 2.63 -7.82
N THR A 18 5.68 1.69 -7.19
CA THR A 18 7.04 1.92 -6.69
C THR A 18 8.14 1.43 -7.63
N HIS A 19 7.78 0.66 -8.68
CA HIS A 19 8.75 -0.01 -9.55
C HIS A 19 9.81 0.94 -10.12
N PHE A 20 9.39 2.09 -10.63
CA PHE A 20 10.28 3.10 -11.22
C PHE A 20 10.48 4.34 -10.35
N LEU A 21 9.85 4.42 -9.17
CA LEU A 21 9.81 5.65 -8.36
C LEU A 21 11.21 6.15 -7.99
N HIS A 22 12.10 5.25 -7.55
CA HIS A 22 13.46 5.59 -7.22
C HIS A 22 14.24 6.13 -8.43
N ASP A 23 14.19 5.42 -9.54
CA ASP A 23 14.93 5.79 -10.76
C ASP A 23 14.42 7.12 -11.33
N LEU A 24 13.10 7.33 -11.34
CA LEU A 24 12.49 8.59 -11.76
C LEU A 24 12.90 9.76 -10.85
N ALA A 25 12.93 9.56 -9.53
CA ALA A 25 13.39 10.57 -8.58
C ALA A 25 14.85 10.98 -8.84
N LEU A 26 15.71 9.99 -9.11
CA LEU A 26 17.13 10.23 -9.43
C LEU A 26 17.31 11.11 -10.67
N THR A 27 16.45 10.99 -11.70
CA THR A 27 16.53 11.86 -12.89
C THR A 27 16.31 13.34 -12.57
N ARG A 28 15.72 13.62 -11.41
CA ARG A 28 15.46 14.98 -10.89
C ARG A 28 16.42 15.38 -9.75
N GLY A 29 17.48 14.59 -9.52
CA GLY A 29 18.44 14.83 -8.45
C GLY A 29 17.86 14.60 -7.04
N ILE A 30 16.77 13.85 -6.92
CA ILE A 30 16.13 13.52 -5.65
C ILE A 30 16.57 12.11 -5.23
N ASN A 31 17.25 12.01 -4.09
CA ASN A 31 17.65 10.71 -3.55
C ASN A 31 16.50 10.10 -2.72
N THR A 32 16.21 8.84 -2.95
CA THR A 32 15.17 8.10 -2.24
C THR A 32 15.66 6.74 -1.78
N LYS A 33 15.07 6.22 -0.70
CA LYS A 33 15.01 4.80 -0.36
C LYS A 33 13.54 4.41 -0.39
N VAL A 34 13.15 3.63 -1.36
CA VAL A 34 11.76 3.18 -1.55
C VAL A 34 11.69 1.71 -1.22
N VAL A 35 10.91 1.36 -0.21
CA VAL A 35 10.66 -0.02 0.19
C VAL A 35 9.18 -0.33 -0.03
N ASN A 36 8.88 -1.42 -0.73
CA ASN A 36 7.56 -2.00 -0.80
C ASN A 36 7.54 -3.35 -0.11
N LEU A 37 6.68 -3.50 0.88
CA LEU A 37 6.37 -4.76 1.55
C LEU A 37 5.30 -5.48 0.73
N TYR A 38 5.70 -6.44 -0.06
CA TYR A 38 4.84 -7.06 -1.06
C TYR A 38 4.21 -8.37 -0.57
N ILE A 39 2.89 -8.43 -0.67
CA ILE A 39 2.10 -9.67 -0.72
C ILE A 39 1.03 -9.49 -1.79
N GLY A 40 0.98 -10.38 -2.79
CA GLY A 40 -0.03 -10.30 -3.86
C GLY A 40 -1.46 -10.30 -3.32
N GLY A 41 -2.28 -9.33 -3.75
CA GLY A 41 -3.69 -9.22 -3.35
C GLY A 41 -3.93 -8.96 -1.86
N CYS A 42 -2.93 -8.48 -1.12
CA CYS A 42 -3.03 -8.25 0.33
C CYS A 42 -4.07 -7.18 0.65
N SER A 43 -5.07 -7.54 1.44
CA SER A 43 -6.10 -6.64 1.95
C SER A 43 -5.66 -5.95 3.25
N LEU A 44 -6.37 -4.89 3.63
CA LEU A 44 -6.16 -4.22 4.92
C LEU A 44 -6.37 -5.17 6.10
N GLU A 45 -7.36 -6.06 6.02
CA GLU A 45 -7.56 -7.10 7.04
C GLU A 45 -6.33 -7.99 7.19
N ARG A 46 -5.74 -8.44 6.07
CA ARG A 46 -4.54 -9.28 6.12
C ARG A 46 -3.33 -8.51 6.63
N HIS A 47 -3.17 -7.23 6.26
CA HIS A 47 -2.11 -6.38 6.83
C HIS A 47 -2.24 -6.29 8.35
N TRP A 48 -3.46 -6.07 8.85
CA TRP A 48 -3.69 -6.00 10.30
C TRP A 48 -3.37 -7.33 11.01
N ARG A 49 -3.85 -8.46 10.49
CA ARG A 49 -3.54 -9.78 11.04
C ARG A 49 -2.03 -10.07 11.06
N ASN A 50 -1.31 -9.62 10.03
CA ASN A 50 0.14 -9.76 9.98
C ASN A 50 0.84 -8.85 11.02
N ILE A 51 0.29 -7.68 11.33
CA ILE A 51 0.77 -6.85 12.44
C ILE A 51 0.58 -7.59 13.78
N GLU A 52 -0.62 -8.12 14.04
CA GLU A 52 -0.93 -8.83 15.29
C GLU A 52 -0.04 -10.05 15.53
N ASN A 53 0.33 -10.76 14.46
CA ASN A 53 1.11 -11.98 14.52
C ASN A 53 2.61 -11.78 14.25
N GLU A 54 3.06 -10.55 14.03
CA GLU A 54 4.44 -10.22 13.62
C GLU A 54 4.93 -11.08 12.44
N ALA A 55 4.02 -11.32 11.47
CA ALA A 55 4.24 -12.30 10.41
C ALA A 55 5.30 -11.82 9.41
N LYS A 56 6.34 -12.64 9.20
CA LYS A 56 7.40 -12.38 8.20
C LYS A 56 7.00 -12.90 6.82
N ASP A 57 5.85 -12.43 6.33
CA ASP A 57 5.26 -12.90 5.06
C ASP A 57 5.56 -11.97 3.88
N TYR A 58 6.00 -10.76 4.15
CA TYR A 58 6.22 -9.75 3.11
C TYR A 58 7.53 -9.95 2.39
N GLU A 59 7.49 -10.06 1.06
CA GLU A 59 8.70 -9.90 0.26
C GLU A 59 9.18 -8.45 0.38
N TYR A 60 10.43 -8.28 0.79
CA TYR A 60 11.06 -6.97 0.88
C TYR A 60 11.57 -6.55 -0.49
N GLN A 61 10.94 -5.55 -1.08
CA GLN A 61 11.36 -4.96 -2.35
C GLN A 61 12.03 -3.62 -2.10
N LEU A 62 13.22 -3.42 -2.65
CA LEU A 62 14.01 -2.21 -2.49
C LEU A 62 14.19 -1.50 -3.83
N ASN A 63 13.78 -0.24 -3.91
CA ASN A 63 13.92 0.61 -5.10
C ASN A 63 13.40 -0.07 -6.37
N GLY A 64 12.20 -0.67 -6.27
CA GLY A 64 11.52 -1.36 -7.36
C GLY A 64 12.04 -2.77 -7.67
N ARG A 65 12.91 -3.35 -6.82
CA ARG A 65 13.51 -4.67 -7.06
C ARG A 65 13.25 -5.62 -5.90
N ALA A 66 12.85 -6.85 -6.21
CA ALA A 66 12.75 -7.94 -5.25
C ALA A 66 14.13 -8.27 -4.67
N THR A 67 14.19 -8.48 -3.36
CA THR A 67 15.47 -8.85 -2.68
C THR A 67 15.54 -10.33 -2.32
N GLY A 68 14.40 -11.05 -2.37
CA GLY A 68 14.28 -12.42 -1.90
C GLY A 68 14.16 -12.56 -0.37
N ASN A 69 14.20 -11.46 0.37
CA ASN A 69 14.08 -11.48 1.82
C ASN A 69 12.61 -11.40 2.23
N LYS A 70 12.25 -12.14 3.27
CA LYS A 70 10.94 -12.05 3.94
C LYS A 70 11.08 -11.30 5.25
N VAL A 71 10.20 -10.32 5.46
CA VAL A 71 10.19 -9.47 6.66
C VAL A 71 8.77 -9.29 7.21
N SER A 72 8.68 -8.85 8.46
CA SER A 72 7.43 -8.34 9.04
C SER A 72 7.32 -6.82 8.83
N ILE A 73 6.13 -6.28 9.09
CA ILE A 73 5.93 -4.81 9.14
C ILE A 73 6.79 -4.22 10.25
N GLN A 74 6.91 -4.89 11.40
CA GLN A 74 7.73 -4.47 12.53
C GLN A 74 9.21 -4.37 12.16
N ASP A 75 9.74 -5.40 11.47
CA ASP A 75 11.14 -5.38 10.99
C ASP A 75 11.40 -4.13 10.13
N ALA A 76 10.50 -3.86 9.18
CA ALA A 76 10.64 -2.72 8.27
C ALA A 76 10.48 -1.36 8.97
N LEU A 77 9.55 -1.25 9.93
CA LEU A 77 9.38 -0.02 10.71
C LEU A 77 10.61 0.29 11.56
N ALA A 78 11.25 -0.75 12.13
CA ALA A 78 12.44 -0.60 12.96
C ALA A 78 13.73 -0.28 12.16
N GLU A 79 13.74 -0.58 10.86
CA GLU A 79 14.93 -0.43 10.01
C GLU A 79 15.33 1.02 9.81
N GLU A 80 14.36 1.93 9.69
CA GLU A 80 14.60 3.30 9.28
C GLU A 80 13.66 4.30 9.97
N LYS A 81 14.12 5.54 10.05
CA LYS A 81 13.22 6.67 10.33
C LYS A 81 12.55 7.11 9.03
N TRP A 82 11.41 6.49 8.71
CA TRP A 82 10.67 6.75 7.49
C TRP A 82 10.10 8.17 7.43
N ASP A 83 10.22 8.85 6.28
CA ASP A 83 9.56 10.14 6.04
C ASP A 83 8.08 9.94 5.67
N TYR A 84 7.79 8.87 4.89
CA TYR A 84 6.44 8.54 4.40
C TYR A 84 6.16 7.06 4.61
N ILE A 85 4.97 6.75 5.11
CA ILE A 85 4.44 5.39 5.19
C ILE A 85 3.13 5.36 4.44
N VAL A 86 3.02 4.47 3.47
CA VAL A 86 1.91 4.40 2.52
C VAL A 86 1.24 3.04 2.64
N THR A 87 -0.09 2.99 2.59
CA THR A 87 -0.83 1.73 2.43
C THR A 87 -1.97 1.89 1.43
N GLN A 88 -2.53 0.78 0.99
CA GLN A 88 -3.69 0.70 0.11
C GLN A 88 -4.54 -0.53 0.42
N GLN A 89 -5.80 -0.49 0.01
CA GLN A 89 -6.63 -1.70 0.00
C GLN A 89 -6.23 -2.59 -1.17
N SER A 90 -6.58 -3.88 -1.12
CA SER A 90 -6.49 -4.75 -2.28
C SER A 90 -7.41 -4.26 -3.40
N SER A 91 -7.01 -4.45 -4.66
CA SER A 91 -7.75 -3.92 -5.80
C SER A 91 -9.21 -4.39 -5.85
N HIS A 92 -9.43 -5.68 -5.55
CA HIS A 92 -10.77 -6.28 -5.59
C HIS A 92 -11.70 -5.78 -4.48
N ASP A 93 -11.16 -5.31 -3.35
CA ASP A 93 -11.92 -4.79 -2.22
C ASP A 93 -11.99 -3.26 -2.19
N SER A 94 -11.20 -2.57 -3.03
CA SER A 94 -11.06 -1.11 -2.97
C SER A 94 -12.36 -0.33 -3.17
N GLY A 95 -13.31 -0.89 -3.93
CA GLY A 95 -14.65 -0.32 -4.12
C GLY A 95 -15.67 -0.68 -3.04
N TRP A 96 -15.28 -1.46 -2.00
CA TRP A 96 -16.18 -1.94 -0.95
C TRP A 96 -15.80 -1.32 0.39
N LEU A 97 -16.53 -0.27 0.78
CA LEU A 97 -16.22 0.55 1.96
C LEU A 97 -16.19 -0.25 3.26
N ASP A 98 -17.04 -1.25 3.40
CA ASP A 98 -17.14 -2.14 4.55
C ASP A 98 -15.90 -3.03 4.75
N THR A 99 -15.01 -3.10 3.77
CA THR A 99 -13.74 -3.83 3.88
C THR A 99 -12.59 -2.98 4.46
N TYR A 100 -12.80 -1.68 4.61
CA TYR A 100 -11.77 -0.78 5.14
C TYR A 100 -11.73 -0.81 6.67
N GLU A 101 -12.87 -0.64 7.31
CA GLU A 101 -12.93 -0.56 8.77
C GLU A 101 -13.33 -1.90 9.41
N PRO A 102 -12.75 -2.23 10.56
CA PRO A 102 -11.93 -1.37 11.44
C PRO A 102 -10.43 -1.39 11.10
N PHE A 103 -10.01 -2.17 10.12
CA PHE A 103 -8.61 -2.48 9.84
C PHE A 103 -7.79 -1.24 9.47
N MET A 104 -8.35 -0.34 8.66
CA MET A 104 -7.68 0.89 8.27
C MET A 104 -7.39 1.78 9.47
N GLY A 105 -8.38 1.95 10.37
CA GLY A 105 -8.20 2.69 11.61
C GLY A 105 -7.12 2.10 12.49
N TRP A 106 -7.14 0.79 12.69
CA TRP A 106 -6.12 0.11 13.52
C TRP A 106 -4.72 0.20 12.93
N ILE A 107 -4.57 0.07 11.62
CA ILE A 107 -3.27 0.25 10.93
C ILE A 107 -2.77 1.69 11.10
N ALA A 108 -3.64 2.68 10.89
CA ALA A 108 -3.29 4.09 11.03
C ALA A 108 -2.83 4.43 12.46
N GLU A 109 -3.56 3.96 13.47
CA GLU A 109 -3.19 4.14 14.88
C GLU A 109 -1.87 3.44 15.21
N TYR A 110 -1.68 2.21 14.73
CA TYR A 110 -0.45 1.47 14.93
C TYR A 110 0.76 2.22 14.33
N ILE A 111 0.65 2.68 13.09
CA ILE A 111 1.72 3.44 12.42
C ILE A 111 1.98 4.76 13.13
N LYS A 112 0.94 5.47 13.55
CA LYS A 112 1.09 6.72 14.31
C LYS A 112 1.81 6.50 15.65
N LYS A 113 1.60 5.36 16.28
CA LYS A 113 2.29 4.98 17.52
C LYS A 113 3.76 4.64 17.27
N GLU A 114 4.04 3.79 16.28
CA GLU A 114 5.39 3.27 16.02
C GLU A 114 6.29 4.25 15.26
N ALA A 115 5.69 5.11 14.43
CA ALA A 115 6.41 6.10 13.61
C ALA A 115 5.71 7.47 13.61
N PRO A 116 5.57 8.15 14.76
CA PRO A 116 4.80 9.39 14.89
C PRO A 116 5.35 10.57 14.07
N TRP A 117 6.57 10.47 13.60
CA TRP A 117 7.23 11.47 12.76
C TRP A 117 6.95 11.27 11.26
N ALA A 118 6.48 10.08 10.85
CA ALA A 118 6.21 9.77 9.45
C ALA A 118 4.89 10.37 8.99
N LYS A 119 4.85 10.82 7.75
CA LYS A 119 3.58 11.19 7.11
C LYS A 119 2.89 9.92 6.62
N PHE A 120 1.73 9.60 7.21
CA PHE A 120 0.90 8.50 6.75
C PHE A 120 0.10 8.91 5.51
N MET A 121 0.04 8.03 4.51
CA MET A 121 -0.59 8.30 3.22
C MET A 121 -1.35 7.08 2.72
N LEU A 122 -2.40 7.32 1.95
CA LEU A 122 -3.14 6.30 1.21
C LEU A 122 -2.78 6.39 -0.28
N GLN A 123 -2.46 5.24 -0.86
CA GLN A 123 -2.32 5.12 -2.30
C GLN A 123 -3.66 4.65 -2.87
N GLU A 124 -4.28 5.47 -3.71
CA GLU A 124 -5.46 5.05 -4.46
C GLU A 124 -5.05 3.97 -5.47
N THR A 125 -5.78 2.85 -5.48
CA THR A 125 -5.67 1.86 -6.54
C THR A 125 -6.43 2.33 -7.79
N TRP A 126 -6.36 1.59 -8.87
CA TRP A 126 -7.10 1.91 -10.10
C TRP A 126 -8.04 0.78 -10.49
N ALA A 127 -9.03 1.10 -11.33
CA ALA A 127 -9.98 0.14 -11.83
C ALA A 127 -9.33 -0.84 -12.81
N TYR A 128 -9.87 -2.05 -12.92
CA TYR A 128 -9.43 -3.01 -13.91
C TYR A 128 -9.74 -2.53 -15.34
N GLU A 129 -9.00 -3.05 -16.30
CA GLU A 129 -9.23 -2.81 -17.72
C GLU A 129 -10.64 -3.26 -18.15
N VAL A 130 -11.19 -2.61 -19.16
CA VAL A 130 -12.56 -2.86 -19.64
C VAL A 130 -12.79 -4.33 -20.02
N ASP A 131 -11.78 -4.98 -20.59
CA ASP A 131 -11.81 -6.38 -21.02
C ASP A 131 -11.16 -7.36 -20.02
N SER A 132 -10.86 -6.88 -18.80
CA SER A 132 -10.24 -7.69 -17.76
C SER A 132 -11.00 -8.98 -17.50
N LYS A 133 -10.25 -10.08 -17.43
CA LYS A 133 -10.77 -11.41 -17.08
C LYS A 133 -10.68 -11.72 -15.59
N HIS A 134 -10.24 -10.78 -14.77
CA HIS A 134 -10.12 -10.98 -13.34
C HIS A 134 -11.48 -11.35 -12.72
N ASP A 135 -11.54 -12.46 -11.99
CA ASP A 135 -12.80 -12.97 -11.44
C ASP A 135 -13.53 -11.97 -10.56
N CYS A 136 -12.78 -11.26 -9.70
CA CYS A 136 -13.35 -10.25 -8.81
C CYS A 136 -13.92 -9.03 -9.55
N PHE A 137 -13.62 -8.84 -10.84
CA PHE A 137 -14.23 -7.78 -11.64
C PHE A 137 -15.74 -8.00 -11.82
N ALA A 138 -16.20 -9.23 -11.71
CA ALA A 138 -17.63 -9.54 -11.70
C ALA A 138 -18.40 -8.87 -10.56
N ARG A 139 -17.74 -8.58 -9.40
CA ARG A 139 -18.33 -7.83 -8.28
C ARG A 139 -18.71 -6.40 -8.65
N TYR A 140 -18.11 -5.87 -9.72
CA TYR A 140 -18.38 -4.54 -10.30
C TYR A 140 -19.15 -4.65 -11.61
N HIS A 141 -19.88 -5.76 -11.83
CA HIS A 141 -20.61 -6.04 -13.07
C HIS A 141 -19.73 -5.96 -14.33
N ARG A 142 -18.41 -6.12 -14.18
CA ARG A 142 -17.38 -5.91 -15.22
C ARG A 142 -17.43 -4.51 -15.83
N ASP A 143 -17.88 -3.54 -15.06
CA ASP A 143 -17.97 -2.13 -15.44
C ASP A 143 -16.80 -1.36 -14.80
N GLN A 144 -15.91 -0.85 -15.67
CA GLN A 144 -14.73 -0.11 -15.24
C GLN A 144 -15.10 1.21 -14.55
N ASP A 145 -16.12 1.92 -15.09
CA ASP A 145 -16.56 3.19 -14.52
C ASP A 145 -17.19 2.98 -13.15
N GLU A 146 -18.00 1.93 -12.97
CA GLU A 146 -18.55 1.57 -11.67
C GLU A 146 -17.44 1.30 -10.67
N MET A 147 -16.45 0.48 -11.03
CA MET A 147 -15.32 0.18 -10.16
C MET A 147 -14.53 1.45 -9.81
N TYR A 148 -14.23 2.29 -10.79
CA TYR A 148 -13.50 3.54 -10.60
C TYR A 148 -14.24 4.49 -9.64
N GLN A 149 -15.54 4.72 -9.85
CA GLN A 149 -16.32 5.61 -8.99
C GLN A 149 -16.37 5.13 -7.55
N LYS A 150 -16.57 3.83 -7.33
CA LYS A 150 -16.61 3.23 -5.99
C LYS A 150 -15.27 3.35 -5.26
N LEU A 151 -14.17 2.93 -5.88
CA LEU A 151 -12.86 2.96 -5.23
C LEU A 151 -12.42 4.39 -4.92
N ARG A 152 -12.61 5.32 -5.84
CA ARG A 152 -12.26 6.71 -5.66
C ARG A 152 -13.04 7.37 -4.51
N ALA A 153 -14.35 7.12 -4.43
CA ALA A 153 -15.17 7.62 -3.33
C ALA A 153 -14.70 7.09 -1.96
N ASN A 154 -14.32 5.81 -1.90
CA ASN A 154 -13.84 5.20 -0.67
C ASN A 154 -12.48 5.76 -0.24
N TYR A 155 -11.51 5.83 -1.15
CA TYR A 155 -10.20 6.41 -0.84
C TYR A 155 -10.31 7.87 -0.41
N TYR A 156 -11.14 8.66 -1.08
CA TYR A 156 -11.38 10.05 -0.70
C TYR A 156 -11.96 10.16 0.72
N LYS A 157 -12.95 9.32 1.04
CA LYS A 157 -13.57 9.28 2.36
C LYS A 157 -12.57 8.86 3.46
N GLU A 158 -11.79 7.80 3.20
CA GLU A 158 -10.81 7.32 4.17
C GLU A 158 -9.66 8.31 4.37
N ALA A 159 -9.16 8.93 3.29
CA ALA A 159 -8.09 9.93 3.38
C ALA A 159 -8.47 11.20 4.19
N GLN A 160 -9.75 11.45 4.40
CA GLN A 160 -10.21 12.55 5.25
C GLN A 160 -10.20 12.22 6.75
N LYS A 161 -10.12 10.93 7.10
CA LYS A 161 -10.10 10.48 8.50
C LYS A 161 -8.69 10.46 9.09
N TYR A 162 -7.69 10.18 8.27
CA TYR A 162 -6.32 9.91 8.64
C TYR A 162 -5.34 10.84 7.93
#